data_a0156485752e8c1a81491f7e12a81782
#
_entry.id   a0156485752e8c1a81491f7e12a81782
#
_cell.length_a   1.000
_cell.length_b   1.000
_cell.length_c   1.000
_cell.angle_alpha   90.00
_cell.angle_beta   90.00
_cell.angle_gamma   90.00
#
_symmetry.space_group_name_H-M   'P 1'
#
loop_
_entity.id
_entity.type
_entity.pdbx_description
1 polymer ?
#
loop_
_entity_poly.entity_id
_entity_poly.type
_entity_poly.pdbx_seq_one_letter_code
_entity_poly.pdbx_strand_id
1 'polypeptide(L)'
;MAAEQGRARGKASAATAAATATRVQNALIDGSLCGILERLDEDPAFHRLVSGGMSIADDKDIAPIITVGAPDGLRPAIAAAQAEHTPVVLVVASSREAEDTVNALRSWYDGDPNDIAQLEAWETLPHERLSPRADTVASRMAVFRRLTHPSDTNPMFGPIRILVMPVRSLIQPVVKGLGDVDPLVFTQGEELPLDDVSRRLVENAYTRVDLVMDRGEFAVRGGIIDVFPPTAPHPVRIEFFGDEIDSIREFHASDQRTYGEGVRTIWATPCRELQLTDAVRDRAKRLIGQIPNADDMLESIANAIPIEGMESLMPALIDDMEPVTGMLDRHAVIMLADPEKIRRAADDLSKTANEFLAASWHVAAAGHGAGAPISFDQASFLDYEETINSLAYSSHDVWNLTSFGVDASRPNHVQLAAGNPGEYRGDE
;
A
#
# COMPACT_ATOMS: atom_id res chain seq x y z
N MET A 1 44.05 -26.49 -19.74
CA MET A 1 43.00 -26.30 -18.72
C MET A 1 43.21 -25.06 -17.84
N ALA A 2 44.36 -24.84 -17.18
CA ALA A 2 44.56 -23.64 -16.32
C ALA A 2 44.60 -22.31 -17.10
N ALA A 3 45.11 -22.29 -18.36
CA ALA A 3 45.16 -21.08 -19.18
C ALA A 3 43.79 -20.65 -19.76
N GLU A 4 42.85 -21.57 -19.93
CA GLU A 4 41.50 -21.30 -20.38
C GLU A 4 40.60 -20.77 -19.23
N GLN A 5 40.79 -21.27 -18.01
CA GLN A 5 40.09 -20.77 -16.82
C GLN A 5 40.54 -19.34 -16.46
N GLY A 6 41.80 -18.98 -16.67
CA GLY A 6 42.28 -17.61 -16.47
C GLY A 6 41.70 -16.61 -17.49
N ARG A 7 41.52 -17.04 -18.77
CA ARG A 7 40.90 -16.21 -19.81
C ARG A 7 39.39 -16.04 -19.63
N ALA A 8 38.70 -17.05 -19.10
CA ALA A 8 37.25 -16.96 -18.80
C ALA A 8 36.98 -16.02 -17.62
N ARG A 9 37.77 -16.08 -16.54
CA ARG A 9 37.70 -15.17 -15.41
C ARG A 9 38.02 -13.73 -15.79
N GLY A 10 39.03 -13.48 -16.61
CA GLY A 10 39.36 -12.14 -17.10
C GLY A 10 38.29 -11.52 -18.01
N LYS A 11 37.60 -12.33 -18.82
CA LYS A 11 36.49 -11.87 -19.66
C LYS A 11 35.21 -11.57 -18.83
N ALA A 12 34.92 -12.38 -17.80
CA ALA A 12 33.80 -12.13 -16.90
C ALA A 12 34.03 -10.84 -16.09
N SER A 13 35.23 -10.61 -15.55
CA SER A 13 35.61 -9.40 -14.84
C SER A 13 35.55 -8.15 -15.74
N ALA A 14 35.99 -8.23 -16.99
CA ALA A 14 35.92 -7.11 -17.92
C ALA A 14 34.49 -6.80 -18.39
N ALA A 15 33.65 -7.83 -18.56
CA ALA A 15 32.23 -7.63 -18.89
C ALA A 15 31.46 -7.00 -17.73
N THR A 16 31.74 -7.40 -16.49
CA THR A 16 31.17 -6.81 -15.30
C THR A 16 31.61 -5.33 -15.16
N ALA A 17 32.93 -5.05 -15.32
CA ALA A 17 33.43 -3.66 -15.24
C ALA A 17 32.85 -2.76 -16.35
N ALA A 18 32.63 -3.30 -17.58
CA ALA A 18 31.99 -2.54 -18.64
C ALA A 18 30.53 -2.29 -18.41
N ALA A 19 29.79 -3.27 -17.84
CA ALA A 19 28.39 -3.09 -17.44
C ALA A 19 28.25 -2.05 -16.32
N THR A 20 29.14 -2.09 -15.33
CA THR A 20 29.24 -1.12 -14.24
C THR A 20 29.50 0.30 -14.78
N ALA A 21 30.49 0.46 -15.69
CA ALA A 21 30.80 1.76 -16.30
C ALA A 21 29.62 2.33 -17.10
N THR A 22 28.86 1.49 -17.80
CA THR A 22 27.66 1.89 -18.55
C THR A 22 26.52 2.31 -17.60
N ARG A 23 26.29 1.57 -16.50
CA ARG A 23 25.31 1.95 -15.47
C ARG A 23 25.63 3.31 -14.83
N VAL A 24 26.89 3.51 -14.40
CA VAL A 24 27.32 4.80 -13.82
C VAL A 24 27.16 5.94 -14.83
N GLN A 25 27.42 5.72 -16.09
CA GLN A 25 27.30 6.74 -17.13
C GLN A 25 25.83 7.06 -17.43
N ASN A 26 24.92 6.08 -17.42
CA ASN A 26 23.49 6.29 -17.57
C ASN A 26 22.91 7.00 -16.35
N ALA A 27 23.29 6.62 -15.13
CA ALA A 27 22.87 7.28 -13.89
C ALA A 27 23.23 8.77 -13.85
N LEU A 28 24.41 9.14 -14.37
CA LEU A 28 24.83 10.53 -14.47
C LEU A 28 24.03 11.33 -15.51
N ILE A 29 23.52 10.67 -16.54
CA ILE A 29 22.70 11.31 -17.59
C ILE A 29 21.26 11.49 -17.15
N ASP A 30 20.70 10.52 -16.42
CA ASP A 30 19.28 10.48 -16.03
C ASP A 30 19.01 11.07 -14.63
N GLY A 31 20.03 11.56 -13.92
CA GLY A 31 19.89 12.04 -12.53
C GLY A 31 19.66 10.92 -11.51
N SER A 32 19.82 9.65 -11.90
CA SER A 32 19.73 8.48 -11.04
C SER A 32 20.92 8.37 -10.08
N LEU A 33 20.66 7.93 -8.85
CA LEU A 33 21.68 7.69 -7.81
C LEU A 33 22.16 6.22 -7.77
N CYS A 34 21.70 5.37 -8.68
CA CYS A 34 22.00 3.92 -8.70
C CYS A 34 23.50 3.64 -8.75
N GLY A 35 24.29 4.46 -9.45
CA GLY A 35 25.75 4.32 -9.49
C GLY A 35 26.44 4.55 -8.13
N ILE A 36 25.78 5.17 -7.16
CA ILE A 36 26.30 5.36 -5.81
C ILE A 36 26.12 4.08 -4.98
N LEU A 37 25.11 3.23 -5.29
CA LEU A 37 24.92 1.94 -4.62
C LEU A 37 26.14 1.03 -4.75
N GLU A 38 26.79 1.03 -5.91
CA GLU A 38 28.02 0.27 -6.14
C GLU A 38 29.17 0.74 -5.23
N ARG A 39 29.23 2.05 -4.95
CA ARG A 39 30.19 2.62 -3.99
C ARG A 39 29.86 2.30 -2.55
N LEU A 40 28.56 2.23 -2.22
CA LEU A 40 28.13 1.79 -0.89
C LEU A 40 28.44 0.31 -0.65
N ASP A 41 28.39 -0.52 -1.69
CA ASP A 41 28.73 -1.94 -1.59
C ASP A 41 30.23 -2.19 -1.35
N GLU A 42 31.10 -1.17 -1.55
CA GLU A 42 32.51 -1.22 -1.13
C GLU A 42 32.66 -1.18 0.42
N ASP A 43 31.64 -0.70 1.15
CA ASP A 43 31.62 -0.79 2.63
C ASP A 43 31.35 -2.23 3.06
N PRO A 44 32.28 -2.90 3.76
CA PRO A 44 32.09 -4.29 4.19
C PRO A 44 30.90 -4.49 5.12
N ALA A 45 30.44 -3.46 5.84
CA ALA A 45 29.28 -3.53 6.72
C ALA A 45 27.98 -3.49 5.87
N PHE A 46 27.91 -2.61 4.88
CA PHE A 46 26.81 -2.54 3.93
C PHE A 46 26.68 -3.82 3.11
N HIS A 47 27.79 -4.27 2.52
CA HIS A 47 27.82 -5.51 1.73
C HIS A 47 27.31 -6.72 2.52
N ARG A 48 27.77 -6.92 3.77
CA ARG A 48 27.29 -8.01 4.63
C ARG A 48 25.82 -7.89 4.98
N LEU A 49 25.34 -6.67 5.20
CA LEU A 49 23.93 -6.41 5.54
C LEU A 49 23.03 -6.86 4.39
N VAL A 50 23.32 -6.40 3.17
CA VAL A 50 22.48 -6.63 1.98
C VAL A 50 22.64 -8.04 1.42
N SER A 51 23.85 -8.64 1.44
CA SER A 51 24.10 -9.98 0.92
C SER A 51 23.57 -11.13 1.77
N GLY A 52 22.82 -10.85 2.85
CA GLY A 52 22.27 -11.88 3.75
C GLY A 52 23.31 -12.58 4.64
N GLY A 53 24.55 -12.05 4.71
CA GLY A 53 25.64 -12.62 5.51
C GLY A 53 25.47 -12.43 7.04
N MET A 54 24.34 -11.87 7.48
CA MET A 54 24.04 -11.63 8.88
C MET A 54 22.96 -12.55 9.46
N SER A 55 22.72 -13.71 8.87
CA SER A 55 21.88 -14.72 9.53
C SER A 55 22.51 -15.17 10.84
N ILE A 56 22.12 -14.53 11.94
CA ILE A 56 22.57 -14.86 13.30
C ILE A 56 21.36 -15.42 14.03
N ALA A 57 21.02 -16.68 13.80
CA ALA A 57 20.14 -17.38 14.71
C ALA A 57 20.57 -18.82 14.89
N ASP A 58 21.12 -19.10 16.06
CA ASP A 58 21.16 -20.46 16.65
C ASP A 58 19.77 -20.87 17.19
N ASP A 59 18.82 -19.94 17.32
CA ASP A 59 17.46 -20.20 17.79
C ASP A 59 16.50 -20.11 16.58
N LYS A 60 15.89 -21.24 16.22
CA LYS A 60 15.18 -21.45 14.97
C LYS A 60 13.76 -20.83 14.93
N ASP A 61 13.30 -20.25 16.02
CA ASP A 61 11.89 -19.90 16.20
C ASP A 61 11.59 -18.38 16.12
N ILE A 62 12.60 -17.50 16.17
CA ILE A 62 12.39 -16.03 16.11
C ILE A 62 13.47 -15.41 15.22
N ALA A 63 13.05 -14.67 14.18
CA ALA A 63 13.99 -13.91 13.37
C ALA A 63 14.63 -12.77 14.17
N PRO A 64 15.95 -12.56 14.05
CA PRO A 64 16.63 -11.51 14.81
C PRO A 64 16.22 -10.11 14.33
N ILE A 65 16.03 -9.21 15.29
CA ILE A 65 15.90 -7.78 14.96
C ILE A 65 17.33 -7.21 14.80
N ILE A 66 17.63 -6.69 13.61
CA ILE A 66 18.90 -6.08 13.27
C ILE A 66 18.80 -4.56 13.46
N THR A 67 19.75 -3.94 14.13
CA THR A 67 19.82 -2.49 14.27
C THR A 67 20.93 -1.91 13.39
N VAL A 68 20.57 -1.05 12.45
CA VAL A 68 21.48 -0.43 11.48
C VAL A 68 21.64 1.05 11.79
N GLY A 69 22.86 1.45 12.13
CA GLY A 69 23.25 2.85 12.28
C GLY A 69 23.62 3.45 10.92
N ALA A 70 22.80 4.35 10.40
CA ALA A 70 23.02 5.01 9.12
C ALA A 70 22.32 6.38 9.08
N PRO A 71 22.87 7.38 8.35
CA PRO A 71 22.18 8.64 8.11
C PRO A 71 20.82 8.45 7.45
N ASP A 72 19.84 9.31 7.79
CA ASP A 72 18.46 9.23 7.26
C ASP A 72 18.41 9.20 5.72
N GLY A 73 19.28 9.96 5.07
CA GLY A 73 19.37 10.02 3.61
C GLY A 73 19.78 8.70 2.94
N LEU A 74 20.34 7.74 3.69
CA LEU A 74 20.71 6.43 3.16
C LEU A 74 19.61 5.37 3.28
N ARG A 75 18.53 5.63 4.02
CA ARG A 75 17.42 4.66 4.17
C ARG A 75 16.84 4.21 2.83
N PRO A 76 16.56 5.09 1.87
CA PRO A 76 16.11 4.68 0.54
C PRO A 76 17.16 3.85 -0.21
N ALA A 77 18.45 4.18 -0.07
CA ALA A 77 19.54 3.43 -0.69
C ALA A 77 19.64 2.00 -0.13
N ILE A 78 19.54 1.84 1.19
CA ILE A 78 19.54 0.52 1.86
C ILE A 78 18.35 -0.31 1.37
N ALA A 79 17.15 0.29 1.31
CA ALA A 79 15.95 -0.39 0.85
C ALA A 79 16.04 -0.79 -0.63
N ALA A 80 16.56 0.09 -1.50
CA ALA A 80 16.75 -0.19 -2.92
C ALA A 80 17.75 -1.34 -3.15
N ALA A 81 18.89 -1.32 -2.46
CA ALA A 81 19.88 -2.39 -2.55
C ALA A 81 19.33 -3.74 -2.06
N GLN A 82 18.63 -3.75 -0.92
CA GLN A 82 18.03 -4.97 -0.40
C GLN A 82 16.95 -5.52 -1.33
N ALA A 83 16.19 -4.65 -2.00
CA ALA A 83 15.13 -5.05 -2.93
C ALA A 83 15.63 -5.80 -4.16
N GLU A 84 16.93 -5.73 -4.50
CA GLU A 84 17.53 -6.57 -5.54
C GLU A 84 17.52 -8.06 -5.16
N HIS A 85 17.51 -8.37 -3.86
CA HIS A 85 17.60 -9.74 -3.33
C HIS A 85 16.21 -10.25 -2.87
N THR A 86 15.52 -9.49 -2.04
CA THR A 86 14.23 -9.89 -1.45
C THR A 86 13.27 -8.68 -1.43
N PRO A 87 11.94 -8.90 -1.40
CA PRO A 87 11.00 -7.81 -1.19
C PRO A 87 11.28 -7.05 0.11
N VAL A 88 11.05 -5.74 0.09
CA VAL A 88 11.26 -4.85 1.23
C VAL A 88 9.96 -4.17 1.61
N VAL A 89 9.66 -4.12 2.90
CA VAL A 89 8.59 -3.29 3.46
C VAL A 89 9.24 -2.21 4.32
N LEU A 90 9.15 -0.96 3.89
CA LEU A 90 9.73 0.18 4.60
C LEU A 90 8.62 0.93 5.34
N VAL A 91 8.62 0.83 6.66
CA VAL A 91 7.67 1.50 7.54
C VAL A 91 8.24 2.84 7.99
N VAL A 92 7.43 3.89 7.90
CA VAL A 92 7.77 5.27 8.29
C VAL A 92 6.73 5.83 9.25
N ALA A 93 7.01 6.94 9.92
CA ALA A 93 6.13 7.48 10.95
C ALA A 93 4.86 8.16 10.42
N SER A 94 4.88 8.72 9.19
CA SER A 94 3.77 9.50 8.65
C SER A 94 3.55 9.29 7.15
N SER A 95 2.35 9.62 6.65
CA SER A 95 2.02 9.56 5.22
C SER A 95 2.91 10.46 4.38
N ARG A 96 3.23 11.67 4.88
CA ARG A 96 4.15 12.58 4.19
C ARG A 96 5.56 11.98 4.04
N GLU A 97 6.07 11.35 5.11
CA GLU A 97 7.36 10.67 5.06
C GLU A 97 7.34 9.49 4.09
N ALA A 98 6.19 8.80 3.94
CA ALA A 98 6.02 7.74 2.95
C ALA A 98 6.13 8.29 1.52
N GLU A 99 5.44 9.39 1.21
CA GLU A 99 5.51 10.06 -0.09
C GLU A 99 6.94 10.53 -0.41
N ASP A 100 7.60 11.21 0.54
CA ASP A 100 8.99 11.67 0.39
C ASP A 100 9.94 10.48 0.15
N THR A 101 9.72 9.36 0.86
CA THR A 101 10.50 8.12 0.73
C THR A 101 10.30 7.46 -0.63
N VAL A 102 9.06 7.34 -1.12
CA VAL A 102 8.77 6.81 -2.47
C VAL A 102 9.44 7.65 -3.54
N ASN A 103 9.38 8.99 -3.42
CA ASN A 103 10.04 9.88 -4.36
C ASN A 103 11.57 9.73 -4.34
N ALA A 104 12.16 9.56 -3.15
CA ALA A 104 13.59 9.29 -3.02
C ALA A 104 13.97 7.92 -3.62
N LEU A 105 13.20 6.87 -3.34
CA LEU A 105 13.44 5.52 -3.88
C LEU A 105 13.50 5.47 -5.40
N ARG A 106 12.68 6.26 -6.10
CA ARG A 106 12.73 6.35 -7.56
C ARG A 106 14.07 6.80 -8.12
N SER A 107 14.88 7.49 -7.32
CA SER A 107 16.25 7.90 -7.71
C SER A 107 17.30 6.84 -7.37
N TRP A 108 17.03 5.94 -6.41
CA TRP A 108 17.95 4.92 -5.94
C TRP A 108 17.72 3.54 -6.56
N TYR A 109 16.50 3.23 -6.97
CA TYR A 109 16.11 1.91 -7.47
C TYR A 109 16.24 1.85 -8.99
N ASP A 110 16.99 0.86 -9.51
CA ASP A 110 17.28 0.66 -10.95
C ASP A 110 16.26 -0.26 -11.65
N GLY A 111 15.25 -0.75 -10.93
CA GLY A 111 14.18 -1.59 -11.46
C GLY A 111 13.02 -0.80 -12.07
N ASP A 112 11.92 -1.49 -12.36
CA ASP A 112 10.70 -0.83 -12.83
C ASP A 112 10.14 0.08 -11.73
N PRO A 113 9.86 1.37 -12.01
CA PRO A 113 9.20 2.25 -11.03
C PRO A 113 7.88 1.69 -10.46
N ASN A 114 7.19 0.81 -11.20
CA ASN A 114 5.99 0.13 -10.72
C ASN A 114 6.27 -0.92 -9.64
N ASP A 115 7.50 -1.36 -9.46
CA ASP A 115 7.90 -2.26 -8.38
C ASP A 115 7.86 -1.58 -7.01
N ILE A 116 7.83 -0.24 -6.99
CA ILE A 116 7.70 0.57 -5.78
C ILE A 116 6.23 0.92 -5.60
N ALA A 117 5.66 0.52 -4.47
CA ALA A 117 4.28 0.84 -4.10
C ALA A 117 4.20 1.56 -2.76
N GLN A 118 3.20 2.40 -2.58
CA GLN A 118 2.85 3.01 -1.31
C GLN A 118 1.51 2.47 -0.81
N LEU A 119 1.47 1.95 0.41
CA LEU A 119 0.20 1.65 1.08
C LEU A 119 -0.24 2.89 1.86
N GLU A 120 -1.15 3.64 1.28
CA GLU A 120 -1.70 4.84 1.90
C GLU A 120 -2.46 4.52 3.19
N ALA A 121 -2.53 5.47 4.12
CA ALA A 121 -3.37 5.36 5.31
C ALA A 121 -4.73 6.04 5.07
N TRP A 122 -5.78 5.57 5.72
CA TRP A 122 -7.03 6.32 5.76
C TRP A 122 -6.81 7.69 6.42
N GLU A 123 -7.51 8.69 5.94
CA GLU A 123 -7.51 10.03 6.53
C GLU A 123 -8.37 10.10 7.80
N THR A 124 -9.37 9.21 7.89
CA THR A 124 -10.37 9.15 8.96
C THR A 124 -9.98 8.16 10.05
N LEU A 125 -10.48 8.37 11.27
CA LEU A 125 -10.30 7.40 12.35
C LEU A 125 -11.31 6.23 12.19
N PRO A 126 -10.99 5.04 12.72
CA PRO A 126 -11.86 3.86 12.57
C PRO A 126 -13.30 4.05 13.10
N HIS A 127 -13.48 4.92 14.11
CA HIS A 127 -14.78 5.19 14.74
C HIS A 127 -15.47 6.45 14.22
N GLU A 128 -14.85 7.17 13.30
CA GLU A 128 -15.46 8.34 12.69
C GLU A 128 -16.58 7.93 11.76
N ARG A 129 -17.64 8.74 11.74
CA ARG A 129 -18.72 8.61 10.76
C ARG A 129 -18.37 9.37 9.48
N LEU A 130 -17.12 9.27 9.08
CA LEU A 130 -16.56 9.78 7.83
C LEU A 130 -15.91 8.61 7.10
N SER A 131 -16.07 8.56 5.80
CA SER A 131 -15.42 7.57 4.97
C SER A 131 -14.04 8.04 4.53
N PRO A 132 -13.07 7.14 4.35
CA PRO A 132 -11.86 7.48 3.64
C PRO A 132 -12.19 7.85 2.19
N ARG A 133 -11.34 8.64 1.57
CA ARG A 133 -11.52 9.05 0.17
C ARG A 133 -11.49 7.84 -0.75
N ALA A 134 -12.32 7.86 -1.79
CA ALA A 134 -12.41 6.75 -2.73
C ALA A 134 -11.09 6.49 -3.49
N ASP A 135 -10.30 7.52 -3.78
CA ASP A 135 -8.97 7.38 -4.38
C ASP A 135 -7.96 6.72 -3.45
N THR A 136 -7.96 7.07 -2.15
CA THR A 136 -7.16 6.38 -1.12
C THR A 136 -7.53 4.91 -1.02
N VAL A 137 -8.82 4.61 -0.93
CA VAL A 137 -9.30 3.22 -0.89
C VAL A 137 -8.86 2.45 -2.14
N ALA A 138 -9.06 3.02 -3.31
CA ALA A 138 -8.71 2.38 -4.57
C ALA A 138 -7.21 2.12 -4.71
N SER A 139 -6.36 3.07 -4.28
CA SER A 139 -4.90 2.88 -4.20
C SER A 139 -4.54 1.72 -3.28
N ARG A 140 -5.16 1.65 -2.10
CA ARG A 140 -4.95 0.55 -1.13
C ARG A 140 -5.39 -0.81 -1.70
N MET A 141 -6.57 -0.88 -2.32
CA MET A 141 -7.08 -2.10 -2.96
C MET A 141 -6.14 -2.60 -4.07
N ALA A 142 -5.54 -1.67 -4.84
CA ALA A 142 -4.54 -2.02 -5.83
C ALA A 142 -3.29 -2.64 -5.20
N VAL A 143 -2.83 -2.09 -4.08
CA VAL A 143 -1.69 -2.65 -3.33
C VAL A 143 -2.04 -4.02 -2.75
N PHE A 144 -3.18 -4.19 -2.09
CA PHE A 144 -3.61 -5.47 -1.53
C PHE A 144 -3.68 -6.56 -2.61
N ARG A 145 -4.27 -6.25 -3.77
CA ARG A 145 -4.32 -7.20 -4.89
C ARG A 145 -2.93 -7.62 -5.38
N ARG A 146 -2.00 -6.68 -5.47
CA ARG A 146 -0.63 -6.95 -5.89
C ARG A 146 0.17 -7.75 -4.85
N LEU A 147 -0.12 -7.58 -3.56
CA LEU A 147 0.51 -8.35 -2.49
C LEU A 147 0.06 -9.81 -2.48
N THR A 148 -1.24 -10.06 -2.71
CA THR A 148 -1.81 -11.42 -2.61
C THR A 148 -1.80 -12.18 -3.94
N HIS A 149 -1.96 -11.48 -5.07
CA HIS A 149 -2.05 -12.06 -6.41
C HIS A 149 -1.17 -11.31 -7.42
N PRO A 150 0.16 -11.27 -7.21
CA PRO A 150 1.07 -10.65 -8.18
C PRO A 150 1.04 -11.39 -9.51
N SER A 151 1.20 -10.66 -10.62
CA SER A 151 1.21 -11.21 -11.98
C SER A 151 2.39 -10.70 -12.77
N ASP A 152 3.21 -11.59 -13.28
CA ASP A 152 4.34 -11.24 -14.16
C ASP A 152 3.90 -10.86 -15.57
N THR A 153 2.66 -11.16 -15.95
CA THR A 153 2.15 -10.96 -17.31
C THR A 153 1.24 -9.72 -17.44
N ASN A 154 0.73 -9.20 -16.31
CA ASN A 154 -0.13 -8.04 -16.30
C ASN A 154 0.51 -6.92 -15.45
N PRO A 155 1.04 -5.84 -16.07
CA PRO A 155 1.69 -4.75 -15.34
C PRO A 155 0.80 -4.07 -14.29
N MET A 156 -0.52 -4.11 -14.47
CA MET A 156 -1.49 -3.57 -13.51
C MET A 156 -1.43 -4.30 -12.15
N PHE A 157 -1.09 -5.58 -12.17
CA PHE A 157 -0.97 -6.46 -11.01
C PHE A 157 0.45 -6.97 -10.79
N GLY A 158 1.45 -6.26 -11.33
CA GLY A 158 2.87 -6.64 -11.20
C GLY A 158 3.30 -6.77 -9.73
N PRO A 159 4.37 -7.56 -9.46
CA PRO A 159 4.88 -7.76 -8.12
C PRO A 159 5.33 -6.44 -7.49
N ILE A 160 5.35 -6.39 -6.16
CA ILE A 160 5.89 -5.27 -5.40
C ILE A 160 7.24 -5.70 -4.84
N ARG A 161 8.30 -4.96 -5.19
CA ARG A 161 9.64 -5.17 -4.65
C ARG A 161 9.91 -4.29 -3.44
N ILE A 162 9.36 -3.07 -3.43
CA ILE A 162 9.48 -2.14 -2.30
C ILE A 162 8.09 -1.62 -1.97
N LEU A 163 7.61 -1.94 -0.77
CA LEU A 163 6.37 -1.39 -0.22
C LEU A 163 6.72 -0.35 0.84
N VAL A 164 6.28 0.87 0.65
CA VAL A 164 6.42 1.93 1.67
C VAL A 164 5.07 2.17 2.32
N MET A 165 5.04 2.22 3.66
CA MET A 165 3.80 2.50 4.38
C MET A 165 4.04 3.33 5.65
N PRO A 166 3.12 4.24 6.00
CA PRO A 166 3.13 4.86 7.33
C PRO A 166 2.70 3.85 8.39
N VAL A 167 3.15 4.04 9.62
CA VAL A 167 2.79 3.17 10.76
C VAL A 167 1.28 3.04 10.94
N ARG A 168 0.51 4.08 10.60
CA ARG A 168 -0.95 4.04 10.63
C ARG A 168 -1.52 2.91 9.76
N SER A 169 -0.98 2.70 8.55
CA SER A 169 -1.40 1.60 7.67
C SER A 169 -0.98 0.23 8.22
N LEU A 170 0.15 0.17 8.94
CA LEU A 170 0.64 -1.07 9.55
C LEU A 170 -0.25 -1.55 10.69
N ILE A 171 -0.68 -0.62 11.59
CA ILE A 171 -1.47 -0.96 12.77
C ILE A 171 -2.99 -0.89 12.54
N GLN A 172 -3.44 -0.48 11.37
CA GLN A 172 -4.86 -0.45 11.04
C GLN A 172 -5.29 -1.83 10.54
N PRO A 173 -6.22 -2.52 11.24
CA PRO A 173 -6.77 -3.77 10.74
C PRO A 173 -7.59 -3.52 9.47
N VAL A 174 -7.59 -4.49 8.57
CA VAL A 174 -8.32 -4.47 7.30
C VAL A 174 -9.32 -5.63 7.25
N VAL A 175 -10.32 -5.53 6.39
CA VAL A 175 -11.25 -6.65 6.16
C VAL A 175 -10.46 -7.84 5.59
N LYS A 176 -10.65 -9.00 6.20
CA LYS A 176 -9.98 -10.21 5.73
C LYS A 176 -10.36 -10.56 4.31
N GLY A 177 -9.36 -10.88 3.49
CA GLY A 177 -9.55 -11.26 2.10
C GLY A 177 -9.73 -10.08 1.14
N LEU A 178 -9.45 -8.83 1.52
CA LEU A 178 -9.51 -7.70 0.59
C LEU A 178 -8.60 -7.86 -0.63
N GLY A 179 -7.46 -8.49 -0.46
CA GLY A 179 -6.56 -8.79 -1.58
C GLY A 179 -7.10 -9.84 -2.55
N ASP A 180 -8.07 -10.65 -2.12
CA ASP A 180 -8.70 -11.70 -2.92
C ASP A 180 -9.89 -11.20 -3.75
N VAL A 181 -10.32 -9.94 -3.52
CA VAL A 181 -11.41 -9.34 -4.30
C VAL A 181 -11.07 -9.36 -5.79
N ASP A 182 -11.94 -9.98 -6.57
CA ASP A 182 -11.76 -10.14 -8.02
C ASP A 182 -11.81 -8.78 -8.72
N PRO A 183 -10.76 -8.36 -9.42
CA PRO A 183 -10.76 -7.05 -10.05
C PRO A 183 -11.78 -6.99 -11.21
N LEU A 184 -12.55 -5.90 -11.28
CA LEU A 184 -13.39 -5.62 -12.43
C LEU A 184 -12.56 -4.88 -13.48
N VAL A 185 -11.97 -5.64 -14.39
CA VAL A 185 -11.16 -5.14 -15.50
C VAL A 185 -11.99 -5.13 -16.78
N PHE A 186 -11.95 -4.03 -17.50
CA PHE A 186 -12.53 -3.91 -18.83
C PHE A 186 -11.41 -3.92 -19.86
N THR A 187 -11.43 -4.88 -20.77
CA THR A 187 -10.46 -4.96 -21.88
C THR A 187 -11.23 -5.01 -23.20
N GLN A 188 -10.84 -4.16 -24.13
CA GLN A 188 -11.46 -4.16 -25.47
C GLN A 188 -11.36 -5.54 -26.13
N GLY A 189 -12.48 -6.06 -26.63
CA GLY A 189 -12.62 -7.37 -27.24
C GLY A 189 -12.90 -8.51 -26.25
N GLU A 190 -13.00 -8.25 -24.96
CA GLU A 190 -13.43 -9.24 -23.98
C GLU A 190 -14.95 -9.27 -23.82
N GLU A 191 -15.50 -10.45 -23.50
CA GLU A 191 -16.92 -10.65 -23.20
C GLU A 191 -17.17 -10.49 -21.70
N LEU A 192 -18.03 -9.55 -21.33
CA LEU A 192 -18.49 -9.28 -19.98
C LEU A 192 -19.99 -8.99 -19.99
N PRO A 193 -20.85 -9.85 -19.43
CA PRO A 193 -22.29 -9.60 -19.36
C PRO A 193 -22.60 -8.28 -18.64
N LEU A 194 -23.38 -7.41 -19.28
CA LEU A 194 -23.65 -6.05 -18.79
C LEU A 194 -24.32 -6.04 -17.41
N ASP A 195 -25.20 -7.00 -17.15
CA ASP A 195 -25.85 -7.13 -15.84
C ASP A 195 -24.87 -7.52 -14.74
N ASP A 196 -23.90 -8.38 -15.05
CA ASP A 196 -22.80 -8.76 -14.13
C ASP A 196 -21.90 -7.57 -13.82
N VAL A 197 -21.54 -6.79 -14.82
CA VAL A 197 -20.77 -5.54 -14.65
C VAL A 197 -21.50 -4.59 -13.71
N SER A 198 -22.78 -4.35 -13.96
CA SER A 198 -23.60 -3.44 -13.13
C SER A 198 -23.67 -3.93 -11.67
N ARG A 199 -23.87 -5.23 -11.46
CA ARG A 199 -23.90 -5.83 -10.12
C ARG A 199 -22.56 -5.65 -9.41
N ARG A 200 -21.43 -5.97 -10.07
CA ARG A 200 -20.08 -5.86 -9.50
C ARG A 200 -19.68 -4.41 -9.21
N LEU A 201 -20.11 -3.44 -10.02
CA LEU A 201 -19.91 -2.02 -9.74
C LEU A 201 -20.63 -1.63 -8.43
N VAL A 202 -21.89 -2.07 -8.25
CA VAL A 202 -22.64 -1.84 -7.01
C VAL A 202 -21.98 -2.51 -5.80
N GLU A 203 -21.53 -3.77 -5.92
CA GLU A 203 -20.80 -4.49 -4.88
C GLU A 203 -19.49 -3.75 -4.49
N ASN A 204 -18.80 -3.17 -5.47
CA ASN A 204 -17.61 -2.35 -5.29
C ASN A 204 -17.91 -0.92 -4.80
N ALA A 205 -19.15 -0.69 -4.34
CA ALA A 205 -19.64 0.56 -3.77
C ALA A 205 -19.57 1.77 -4.72
N TYR A 206 -19.72 1.54 -6.04
CA TYR A 206 -20.01 2.62 -6.98
C TYR A 206 -21.46 3.10 -6.84
N THR A 207 -21.65 4.40 -6.97
CA THR A 207 -22.97 5.01 -6.94
C THR A 207 -23.55 5.04 -8.35
N ARG A 208 -24.73 4.43 -8.54
CA ARG A 208 -25.43 4.50 -9.82
C ARG A 208 -26.12 5.85 -9.98
N VAL A 209 -25.83 6.53 -11.06
CA VAL A 209 -26.37 7.87 -11.40
C VAL A 209 -26.92 7.91 -12.83
N ASP A 210 -27.66 8.96 -13.15
CA ASP A 210 -28.10 9.20 -14.53
C ASP A 210 -26.98 9.79 -15.40
N LEU A 211 -26.06 10.54 -14.80
CA LEU A 211 -24.96 11.23 -15.47
C LEU A 211 -23.71 11.19 -14.59
N VAL A 212 -22.63 10.60 -15.08
CA VAL A 212 -21.36 10.47 -14.35
C VAL A 212 -20.63 11.80 -14.31
N MET A 213 -20.40 12.32 -13.11
CA MET A 213 -19.69 13.58 -12.86
C MET A 213 -18.51 13.39 -11.91
N ASP A 214 -18.64 12.55 -10.89
CA ASP A 214 -17.69 12.38 -9.82
C ASP A 214 -17.08 10.97 -9.79
N ARG A 215 -15.90 10.84 -9.19
CA ARG A 215 -15.23 9.55 -8.98
C ARG A 215 -16.09 8.61 -8.15
N GLY A 216 -16.14 7.34 -8.54
CA GLY A 216 -16.97 6.33 -7.88
C GLY A 216 -18.42 6.32 -8.37
N GLU A 217 -18.74 7.04 -9.45
CA GLU A 217 -20.05 6.98 -10.10
C GLU A 217 -20.03 6.12 -11.36
N PHE A 218 -21.19 5.53 -11.66
CA PHE A 218 -21.42 4.86 -12.96
C PHE A 218 -22.86 5.08 -13.46
N ALA A 219 -23.02 5.03 -14.77
CA ALA A 219 -24.33 5.11 -15.45
C ALA A 219 -24.43 4.02 -16.51
N VAL A 220 -25.63 3.46 -16.70
CA VAL A 220 -25.92 2.45 -17.74
C VAL A 220 -27.01 2.98 -18.65
N ARG A 221 -26.74 3.01 -19.97
CA ARG A 221 -27.68 3.49 -20.99
C ARG A 221 -27.64 2.57 -22.21
N GLY A 222 -28.60 1.63 -22.29
CA GLY A 222 -28.56 0.62 -23.34
C GLY A 222 -27.28 -0.23 -23.25
N GLY A 223 -26.55 -0.32 -24.36
CA GLY A 223 -25.26 -1.03 -24.42
C GLY A 223 -24.05 -0.17 -24.02
N ILE A 224 -24.21 0.89 -23.21
CA ILE A 224 -23.14 1.78 -22.81
C ILE A 224 -23.05 1.84 -21.28
N ILE A 225 -21.85 1.69 -20.76
CA ILE A 225 -21.52 1.98 -19.36
C ILE A 225 -20.56 3.17 -19.33
N ASP A 226 -20.97 4.22 -18.66
CA ASP A 226 -20.09 5.31 -18.25
C ASP A 226 -19.65 5.02 -16.79
N VAL A 227 -18.34 5.06 -16.51
CA VAL A 227 -17.81 4.83 -15.15
C VAL A 227 -16.65 5.78 -14.90
N PHE A 228 -16.57 6.27 -13.65
CA PHE A 228 -15.42 7.07 -13.21
C PHE A 228 -14.65 6.33 -12.09
N PRO A 229 -13.68 5.48 -12.46
CA PRO A 229 -12.86 4.80 -11.46
C PRO A 229 -12.12 5.81 -10.58
N PRO A 230 -11.99 5.57 -9.27
CA PRO A 230 -11.38 6.53 -8.33
C PRO A 230 -9.94 6.91 -8.67
N THR A 231 -9.16 5.98 -9.21
CA THR A 231 -7.75 6.21 -9.58
C THR A 231 -7.57 6.77 -11.00
N ALA A 232 -8.63 6.77 -11.82
CA ALA A 232 -8.53 7.28 -13.18
C ALA A 232 -8.50 8.82 -13.20
N PRO A 233 -7.74 9.44 -14.12
CA PRO A 233 -7.75 10.90 -14.29
C PRO A 233 -9.08 11.41 -14.87
N HIS A 234 -9.73 10.60 -15.68
CA HIS A 234 -10.97 10.93 -16.39
C HIS A 234 -11.95 9.77 -16.34
N PRO A 235 -13.28 10.03 -16.40
CA PRO A 235 -14.26 8.98 -16.58
C PRO A 235 -14.13 8.32 -17.94
N VAL A 236 -14.55 7.06 -18.04
CA VAL A 236 -14.51 6.28 -19.29
C VAL A 236 -15.90 5.85 -19.72
N ARG A 237 -16.13 5.86 -21.01
CA ARG A 237 -17.30 5.30 -21.69
C ARG A 237 -16.91 3.99 -22.31
N ILE A 238 -17.63 2.93 -21.94
CA ILE A 238 -17.45 1.57 -22.42
C ILE A 238 -18.64 1.21 -23.25
N GLU A 239 -18.43 0.98 -24.53
CA GLU A 239 -19.49 0.60 -25.48
C GLU A 239 -19.46 -0.92 -25.67
N PHE A 240 -20.63 -1.53 -25.57
CA PHE A 240 -20.82 -2.97 -25.71
C PHE A 240 -21.58 -3.30 -26.98
N PHE A 241 -21.15 -4.32 -27.69
CA PHE A 241 -21.89 -4.99 -28.73
C PHE A 241 -22.33 -6.39 -28.26
N GLY A 242 -23.58 -6.51 -27.78
CA GLY A 242 -23.98 -7.65 -26.95
C GLY A 242 -23.23 -7.61 -25.59
N ASP A 243 -22.49 -8.67 -25.30
CA ASP A 243 -21.66 -8.76 -24.11
C ASP A 243 -20.16 -8.48 -24.40
N GLU A 244 -19.79 -8.23 -25.66
CA GLU A 244 -18.42 -7.89 -26.05
C GLU A 244 -18.15 -6.39 -25.88
N ILE A 245 -17.01 -6.03 -25.31
CA ILE A 245 -16.53 -4.65 -25.19
C ILE A 245 -15.98 -4.19 -26.54
N ASP A 246 -16.73 -3.35 -27.25
CA ASP A 246 -16.36 -2.82 -28.57
C ASP A 246 -15.32 -1.71 -28.45
N SER A 247 -15.55 -0.75 -27.54
CA SER A 247 -14.64 0.37 -27.34
C SER A 247 -14.62 0.89 -25.92
N ILE A 248 -13.46 1.44 -25.49
CA ILE A 248 -13.28 2.14 -24.22
C ILE A 248 -12.67 3.50 -24.52
N ARG A 249 -13.35 4.59 -24.16
CA ARG A 249 -12.90 5.97 -24.43
C ARG A 249 -13.03 6.84 -23.20
N GLU A 250 -12.03 7.66 -22.95
CA GLU A 250 -12.16 8.73 -21.97
C GLU A 250 -13.14 9.80 -22.43
N PHE A 251 -13.82 10.44 -21.48
CA PHE A 251 -14.69 11.57 -21.78
C PHE A 251 -14.57 12.67 -20.70
N HIS A 252 -14.95 13.88 -21.06
CA HIS A 252 -15.00 14.99 -20.11
C HIS A 252 -16.32 14.94 -19.33
N ALA A 253 -16.24 14.90 -17.99
CA ALA A 253 -17.40 14.91 -17.12
C ALA A 253 -18.31 16.15 -17.37
N SER A 254 -17.70 17.31 -17.69
CA SER A 254 -18.39 18.58 -17.86
C SER A 254 -19.33 18.66 -19.07
N ASP A 255 -18.99 18.02 -20.19
CA ASP A 255 -19.76 18.07 -21.43
C ASP A 255 -20.10 16.70 -22.02
N GLN A 256 -19.68 15.62 -21.34
CA GLN A 256 -19.95 14.21 -21.69
C GLN A 256 -19.39 13.77 -23.05
N ARG A 257 -18.46 14.55 -23.65
CA ARG A 257 -17.87 14.23 -24.95
C ARG A 257 -16.62 13.37 -24.77
N THR A 258 -16.58 12.28 -25.53
CA THR A 258 -15.38 11.43 -25.63
C THR A 258 -14.26 12.15 -26.39
N TYR A 259 -13.01 11.85 -25.99
CA TYR A 259 -11.80 12.37 -26.64
C TYR A 259 -10.71 11.29 -26.70
N GLY A 260 -9.64 11.56 -27.43
CA GLY A 260 -8.50 10.66 -27.56
C GLY A 260 -8.76 9.44 -28.46
N GLU A 261 -7.74 8.57 -28.57
CA GLU A 261 -7.77 7.36 -29.40
C GLU A 261 -8.46 6.17 -28.71
N GLY A 262 -8.78 6.32 -27.41
CA GLY A 262 -9.29 5.26 -26.55
C GLY A 262 -8.19 4.56 -25.75
N VAL A 263 -8.63 3.79 -24.76
CA VAL A 263 -7.76 2.97 -23.90
C VAL A 263 -8.10 1.50 -24.11
N ARG A 264 -7.09 0.64 -24.05
CA ARG A 264 -7.30 -0.79 -24.29
C ARG A 264 -7.86 -1.51 -23.06
N THR A 265 -7.39 -1.11 -21.89
CA THR A 265 -7.75 -1.78 -20.64
C THR A 265 -7.89 -0.76 -19.52
N ILE A 266 -8.89 -0.93 -18.67
CA ILE A 266 -9.08 -0.14 -17.46
C ILE A 266 -9.58 -1.03 -16.32
N TRP A 267 -9.17 -0.71 -15.11
CA TRP A 267 -9.66 -1.35 -13.89
C TRP A 267 -10.60 -0.40 -13.13
N ALA A 268 -11.84 -0.84 -12.90
CA ALA A 268 -12.75 -0.19 -11.96
C ALA A 268 -12.46 -0.71 -10.55
N THR A 269 -11.50 -0.07 -9.88
CA THR A 269 -11.13 -0.39 -8.50
C THR A 269 -12.28 -0.12 -7.55
N PRO A 270 -12.45 -0.91 -6.45
CA PRO A 270 -13.46 -0.64 -5.45
C PRO A 270 -13.36 0.77 -4.85
N CYS A 271 -14.52 1.38 -4.56
CA CYS A 271 -14.61 2.71 -3.96
C CYS A 271 -14.59 2.67 -2.42
N ARG A 272 -14.84 1.49 -1.83
CA ARG A 272 -14.87 1.25 -0.38
C ARG A 272 -14.20 -0.07 -0.05
N GLU A 273 -13.56 -0.17 1.12
CA GLU A 273 -13.06 -1.46 1.64
C GLU A 273 -14.20 -2.33 2.17
N LEU A 274 -15.27 -1.72 2.66
CA LEU A 274 -16.51 -2.43 2.95
C LEU A 274 -17.28 -2.69 1.64
N GLN A 275 -17.14 -3.89 1.10
CA GLN A 275 -17.85 -4.31 -0.11
C GLN A 275 -19.35 -4.53 0.17
N LEU A 276 -20.23 -4.05 -0.72
CA LEU A 276 -21.69 -4.19 -0.58
C LEU A 276 -22.19 -5.54 -1.14
N THR A 277 -21.54 -6.62 -0.74
CA THR A 277 -21.90 -7.99 -1.13
C THR A 277 -23.27 -8.38 -0.56
N ASP A 278 -23.89 -9.41 -1.14
CA ASP A 278 -25.18 -9.94 -0.62
C ASP A 278 -25.07 -10.35 0.86
N ALA A 279 -23.94 -10.92 1.29
CA ALA A 279 -23.71 -11.30 2.68
C ALA A 279 -23.72 -10.09 3.62
N VAL A 280 -23.01 -9.02 3.25
CA VAL A 280 -22.97 -7.74 4.00
C VAL A 280 -24.34 -7.09 4.06
N ARG A 281 -25.04 -7.02 2.92
CA ARG A 281 -26.40 -6.47 2.81
C ARG A 281 -27.41 -7.22 3.66
N ASP A 282 -27.38 -8.55 3.64
CA ASP A 282 -28.29 -9.38 4.45
C ASP A 282 -27.95 -9.27 5.94
N ARG A 283 -26.67 -9.10 6.29
CA ARG A 283 -26.28 -8.86 7.68
C ARG A 283 -26.72 -7.48 8.14
N ALA A 284 -26.59 -6.45 7.31
CA ALA A 284 -27.11 -5.12 7.58
C ALA A 284 -28.63 -5.15 7.87
N LYS A 285 -29.43 -5.83 7.03
CA LYS A 285 -30.88 -6.01 7.25
C LYS A 285 -31.19 -6.62 8.62
N ARG A 286 -30.41 -7.61 9.04
CA ARG A 286 -30.62 -8.27 10.35
C ARG A 286 -30.28 -7.37 11.53
N LEU A 287 -29.37 -6.42 11.36
CA LEU A 287 -28.89 -5.54 12.42
C LEU A 287 -29.71 -4.26 12.59
N ILE A 288 -30.64 -3.96 11.67
CA ILE A 288 -31.57 -2.83 11.81
C ILE A 288 -32.35 -2.96 13.15
N GLY A 289 -32.39 -1.90 13.93
CA GLY A 289 -33.00 -1.86 15.26
C GLY A 289 -32.16 -2.51 16.38
N GLN A 290 -30.97 -3.05 16.07
CA GLN A 290 -30.09 -3.67 17.08
C GLN A 290 -28.90 -2.79 17.46
N ILE A 291 -28.43 -1.94 16.54
CA ILE A 291 -27.33 -1.00 16.79
C ILE A 291 -27.90 0.42 16.95
N PRO A 292 -27.77 1.04 18.11
CA PRO A 292 -28.33 2.37 18.34
C PRO A 292 -27.83 3.40 17.32
N ASN A 293 -28.74 4.19 16.76
CA ASN A 293 -28.46 5.27 15.81
C ASN A 293 -27.71 4.84 14.51
N ALA A 294 -27.84 3.59 14.11
CA ALA A 294 -27.25 3.08 12.88
C ALA A 294 -28.29 2.65 11.84
N ASP A 295 -29.59 2.79 12.12
CA ASP A 295 -30.65 2.24 11.27
C ASP A 295 -30.62 2.83 9.87
N ASP A 296 -30.52 4.15 9.71
CA ASP A 296 -30.46 4.81 8.38
C ASP A 296 -29.25 4.31 7.55
N MET A 297 -28.12 4.12 8.25
CA MET A 297 -26.90 3.60 7.60
C MET A 297 -27.06 2.12 7.23
N LEU A 298 -27.59 1.31 8.14
CA LEU A 298 -27.86 -0.11 7.89
C LEU A 298 -28.89 -0.31 6.77
N GLU A 299 -29.95 0.52 6.72
CA GLU A 299 -30.92 0.50 5.62
C GLU A 299 -30.29 0.86 4.28
N SER A 300 -29.41 1.86 4.24
CA SER A 300 -28.69 2.24 3.03
C SER A 300 -27.79 1.09 2.55
N ILE A 301 -26.99 0.50 3.45
CA ILE A 301 -26.13 -0.65 3.12
C ILE A 301 -26.97 -1.84 2.65
N ALA A 302 -28.08 -2.14 3.32
CA ALA A 302 -29.00 -3.23 2.95
C ALA A 302 -29.57 -3.05 1.53
N ASN A 303 -29.76 -1.81 1.10
CA ASN A 303 -30.23 -1.46 -0.24
C ASN A 303 -29.08 -1.26 -1.26
N ALA A 304 -27.83 -1.63 -0.89
CA ALA A 304 -26.63 -1.45 -1.71
C ALA A 304 -26.36 0.02 -2.10
N ILE A 305 -26.64 0.95 -1.19
CA ILE A 305 -26.40 2.38 -1.34
C ILE A 305 -25.19 2.73 -0.47
N PRO A 306 -24.02 3.10 -1.06
CA PRO A 306 -22.90 3.59 -0.29
C PRO A 306 -23.28 4.83 0.49
N ILE A 307 -22.92 4.87 1.76
CA ILE A 307 -23.22 6.01 2.65
C ILE A 307 -21.98 6.43 3.42
N GLU A 308 -21.86 7.71 3.68
CA GLU A 308 -20.74 8.30 4.41
C GLU A 308 -20.60 7.68 5.82
N GLY A 309 -19.38 7.26 6.16
CA GLY A 309 -19.06 6.66 7.45
C GLY A 309 -19.47 5.19 7.62
N MET A 310 -19.88 4.51 6.55
CA MET A 310 -20.27 3.09 6.60
C MET A 310 -19.14 2.18 7.11
N GLU A 311 -17.89 2.60 6.97
CA GLU A 311 -16.72 1.89 7.46
C GLU A 311 -16.72 1.70 8.98
N SER A 312 -17.36 2.60 9.73
CA SER A 312 -17.53 2.45 11.18
C SER A 312 -18.34 1.21 11.58
N LEU A 313 -19.12 0.65 10.65
CA LEU A 313 -19.91 -0.57 10.84
C LEU A 313 -19.19 -1.85 10.41
N MET A 314 -17.98 -1.74 9.82
CA MET A 314 -17.25 -2.93 9.34
C MET A 314 -17.19 -4.07 10.36
N PRO A 315 -16.83 -3.85 11.64
CA PRO A 315 -16.75 -4.95 12.61
C PRO A 315 -18.07 -5.65 12.91
N ALA A 316 -19.20 -4.97 12.66
CA ALA A 316 -20.53 -5.57 12.82
C ALA A 316 -20.99 -6.30 11.56
N LEU A 317 -20.51 -5.89 10.38
CA LEU A 317 -21.00 -6.33 9.08
C LEU A 317 -20.16 -7.44 8.45
N ILE A 318 -18.92 -7.59 8.86
CA ILE A 318 -18.00 -8.62 8.37
C ILE A 318 -17.70 -9.66 9.46
N ASP A 319 -17.14 -10.79 9.07
CA ASP A 319 -16.84 -11.86 10.02
C ASP A 319 -15.46 -11.66 10.68
N ASP A 320 -14.45 -11.33 9.90
CA ASP A 320 -13.07 -11.23 10.37
C ASP A 320 -12.34 -9.98 9.84
N MET A 321 -11.54 -9.35 10.72
CA MET A 321 -10.50 -8.38 10.37
C MET A 321 -9.13 -9.03 10.48
N GLU A 322 -8.18 -8.60 9.68
CA GLU A 322 -6.81 -9.08 9.73
C GLU A 322 -5.80 -7.94 9.70
N PRO A 323 -4.60 -8.13 10.26
CA PRO A 323 -3.52 -7.18 10.11
C PRO A 323 -3.00 -7.22 8.65
N VAL A 324 -2.59 -6.07 8.11
CA VAL A 324 -1.99 -6.01 6.78
C VAL A 324 -0.72 -6.88 6.66
N THR A 325 -0.07 -7.17 7.78
CA THR A 325 1.10 -8.04 7.85
C THR A 325 0.83 -9.46 7.35
N GLY A 326 -0.42 -9.93 7.43
CA GLY A 326 -0.84 -11.23 6.88
C GLY A 326 -0.79 -11.34 5.35
N MET A 327 -0.75 -10.20 4.64
CA MET A 327 -0.66 -10.14 3.17
C MET A 327 0.79 -10.01 2.67
N LEU A 328 1.76 -9.76 3.55
CA LEU A 328 3.14 -9.54 3.16
C LEU A 328 3.81 -10.85 2.72
N ASP A 329 4.73 -10.75 1.74
CA ASP A 329 5.58 -11.87 1.37
C ASP A 329 6.39 -12.32 2.61
N ARG A 330 6.34 -13.59 2.94
CA ARG A 330 7.03 -14.17 4.12
C ARG A 330 8.55 -13.99 4.11
N HIS A 331 9.14 -13.71 2.95
CA HIS A 331 10.56 -13.43 2.80
C HIS A 331 10.88 -11.94 2.78
N ALA A 332 9.87 -11.08 2.90
CA ALA A 332 10.08 -9.65 2.91
C ALA A 332 10.89 -9.22 4.14
N VAL A 333 11.86 -8.33 3.92
CA VAL A 333 12.57 -7.63 4.97
C VAL A 333 11.76 -6.42 5.42
N ILE A 334 11.45 -6.34 6.71
CA ILE A 334 10.71 -5.24 7.30
C ILE A 334 11.70 -4.21 7.84
N MET A 335 11.73 -3.02 7.26
CA MET A 335 12.61 -1.93 7.68
C MET A 335 11.82 -0.86 8.42
N LEU A 336 12.22 -0.55 9.64
CA LEU A 336 11.61 0.51 10.46
C LEU A 336 12.50 1.76 10.39
N ALA A 337 12.04 2.79 9.67
CA ALA A 337 12.77 4.05 9.51
C ALA A 337 12.60 4.93 10.76
N ASP A 338 13.55 4.90 11.67
CA ASP A 338 13.49 5.51 12.99
C ASP A 338 12.43 4.88 13.90
N PRO A 339 12.71 3.69 14.48
CA PRO A 339 11.73 2.92 15.26
C PRO A 339 11.14 3.70 16.45
N GLU A 340 11.90 4.60 17.08
CA GLU A 340 11.40 5.43 18.18
C GLU A 340 10.38 6.47 17.71
N LYS A 341 10.60 7.06 16.54
CA LYS A 341 9.65 8.01 15.91
C LYS A 341 8.38 7.29 15.48
N ILE A 342 8.52 6.09 14.90
CA ILE A 342 7.40 5.25 14.48
C ILE A 342 6.55 4.85 15.67
N ARG A 343 7.17 4.39 16.78
CA ARG A 343 6.48 4.01 18.00
C ARG A 343 5.70 5.17 18.59
N ARG A 344 6.32 6.35 18.72
CA ARG A 344 5.61 7.56 19.21
C ARG A 344 4.42 7.91 18.33
N ALA A 345 4.55 7.81 17.01
CA ALA A 345 3.45 8.07 16.09
C ALA A 345 2.30 7.06 16.28
N ALA A 346 2.60 5.78 16.52
CA ALA A 346 1.60 4.75 16.82
C ALA A 346 0.88 5.01 18.15
N ASP A 347 1.65 5.36 19.21
CA ASP A 347 1.10 5.70 20.53
C ASP A 347 0.15 6.92 20.44
N ASP A 348 0.57 7.98 19.71
CA ASP A 348 -0.22 9.19 19.51
C ASP A 348 -1.52 8.91 18.72
N LEU A 349 -1.47 8.04 17.71
CA LEU A 349 -2.64 7.60 16.95
C LEU A 349 -3.64 6.85 17.83
N SER A 350 -3.18 5.88 18.60
CA SER A 350 -4.01 5.09 19.50
C SER A 350 -4.64 5.97 20.60
N LYS A 351 -3.85 6.89 21.16
CA LYS A 351 -4.35 7.87 22.13
C LYS A 351 -5.41 8.77 21.53
N THR A 352 -5.17 9.34 20.34
CA THR A 352 -6.12 10.22 19.66
C THR A 352 -7.43 9.51 19.33
N ALA A 353 -7.36 8.26 18.84
CA ALA A 353 -8.53 7.44 18.57
C ALA A 353 -9.38 7.19 19.83
N ASN A 354 -8.72 6.86 20.96
CA ASN A 354 -9.38 6.61 22.23
C ASN A 354 -10.00 7.90 22.82
N GLU A 355 -9.31 9.04 22.73
CA GLU A 355 -9.86 10.35 23.15
C GLU A 355 -11.07 10.75 22.33
N PHE A 356 -11.02 10.58 21.01
CA PHE A 356 -12.15 10.82 20.11
C PHE A 356 -13.35 9.94 20.46
N LEU A 357 -13.12 8.65 20.67
CA LEU A 357 -14.16 7.69 21.05
C LEU A 357 -14.82 8.09 22.39
N ALA A 358 -14.01 8.41 23.40
CA ALA A 358 -14.51 8.85 24.71
C ALA A 358 -15.32 10.14 24.61
N ALA A 359 -14.85 11.14 23.86
CA ALA A 359 -15.56 12.39 23.62
C ALA A 359 -16.91 12.15 22.91
N SER A 360 -16.94 11.28 21.91
CA SER A 360 -18.17 10.92 21.18
C SER A 360 -19.19 10.24 22.08
N TRP A 361 -18.79 9.38 23.02
CA TRP A 361 -19.65 8.77 24.03
C TRP A 361 -20.22 9.83 24.99
N HIS A 362 -19.43 10.81 25.42
CA HIS A 362 -19.93 11.89 26.28
C HIS A 362 -21.00 12.75 25.59
N VAL A 363 -20.78 13.07 24.30
CA VAL A 363 -21.76 13.84 23.51
C VAL A 363 -23.06 13.05 23.34
N ALA A 364 -22.97 11.77 23.04
CA ALA A 364 -24.14 10.89 22.90
C ALA A 364 -24.91 10.74 24.20
N ALA A 365 -24.23 10.59 25.34
CA ALA A 365 -24.85 10.50 26.67
C ALA A 365 -25.54 11.81 27.10
N ALA A 366 -25.06 12.97 26.61
CA ALA A 366 -25.68 14.27 26.87
C ALA A 366 -26.94 14.54 26.03
N GLY A 367 -27.34 13.64 25.12
CA GLY A 367 -28.55 13.78 24.31
C GLY A 367 -28.46 14.82 23.18
N HIS A 368 -27.27 15.25 22.82
CA HIS A 368 -27.06 16.30 21.82
C HIS A 368 -26.88 15.69 20.41
N GLY A 369 -27.89 15.03 19.88
CA GLY A 369 -28.11 14.77 18.45
C GLY A 369 -27.10 13.88 17.69
N ALA A 370 -25.91 13.64 18.19
CA ALA A 370 -24.96 12.68 17.61
C ALA A 370 -25.27 11.30 18.18
N GLY A 371 -25.49 10.33 17.31
CA GLY A 371 -25.62 8.95 17.73
C GLY A 371 -24.40 8.46 18.53
N ALA A 372 -24.62 7.50 19.44
CA ALA A 372 -23.51 6.87 20.14
C ALA A 372 -22.50 6.31 19.12
N PRO A 373 -21.20 6.46 19.35
CA PRO A 373 -20.21 5.86 18.46
C PRO A 373 -20.38 4.34 18.49
N ILE A 374 -20.17 3.74 17.34
CA ILE A 374 -20.13 2.29 17.21
C ILE A 374 -18.73 1.88 17.65
N SER A 375 -18.63 1.29 18.84
CA SER A 375 -17.36 0.82 19.37
C SER A 375 -17.32 -0.69 19.32
N PHE A 376 -16.41 -1.19 18.50
CA PHE A 376 -16.04 -2.60 18.51
C PHE A 376 -14.53 -2.68 18.74
N ASP A 377 -14.07 -3.54 19.61
CA ASP A 377 -12.64 -3.75 19.87
C ASP A 377 -11.87 -4.06 18.59
N GLN A 378 -12.50 -4.74 17.64
CA GLN A 378 -11.92 -5.09 16.33
C GLN A 378 -11.71 -3.90 15.38
N ALA A 379 -12.31 -2.73 15.64
CA ALA A 379 -12.11 -1.53 14.85
C ALA A 379 -10.98 -0.64 15.35
N SER A 380 -10.45 -0.92 16.54
CA SER A 380 -9.34 -0.16 17.13
C SER A 380 -8.03 -0.42 16.38
N PHE A 381 -7.09 0.51 16.47
CA PHE A 381 -5.72 0.25 16.03
C PHE A 381 -5.13 -0.92 16.81
N LEU A 382 -4.35 -1.75 16.11
CA LEU A 382 -3.58 -2.83 16.70
C LEU A 382 -2.47 -2.26 17.60
N ASP A 383 -2.08 -3.00 18.63
CA ASP A 383 -0.91 -2.64 19.43
C ASP A 383 0.36 -2.73 18.57
N TYR A 384 1.16 -1.65 18.60
CA TYR A 384 2.36 -1.54 17.79
C TYR A 384 3.40 -2.60 18.16
N GLU A 385 3.67 -2.78 19.45
CA GLU A 385 4.70 -3.73 19.92
C GLU A 385 4.28 -5.18 19.62
N GLU A 386 3.00 -5.51 19.80
CA GLU A 386 2.47 -6.83 19.44
C GLU A 386 2.56 -7.05 17.91
N THR A 387 2.30 -6.01 17.10
CA THR A 387 2.39 -6.09 15.64
C THR A 387 3.84 -6.34 15.19
N ILE A 388 4.81 -5.60 15.72
CA ILE A 388 6.23 -5.81 15.39
C ILE A 388 6.72 -7.18 15.87
N ASN A 389 6.36 -7.59 17.07
CA ASN A 389 6.72 -8.90 17.59
C ASN A 389 6.11 -10.03 16.73
N SER A 390 4.88 -9.87 16.25
CA SER A 390 4.24 -10.87 15.37
C SER A 390 4.99 -11.05 14.06
N LEU A 391 5.56 -9.97 13.49
CA LEU A 391 6.42 -10.04 12.30
C LEU A 391 7.68 -10.87 12.56
N ALA A 392 8.37 -10.64 13.67
CA ALA A 392 9.54 -11.41 14.04
C ALA A 392 9.21 -12.90 14.29
N TYR A 393 8.08 -13.19 14.95
CA TYR A 393 7.59 -14.57 15.14
C TYR A 393 7.16 -15.24 13.83
N SER A 394 6.73 -14.47 12.84
CA SER A 394 6.40 -14.96 11.50
C SER A 394 7.63 -15.16 10.60
N SER A 395 8.84 -15.11 11.18
CA SER A 395 10.12 -15.29 10.50
C SER A 395 10.49 -14.19 9.50
N HIS A 396 9.91 -12.99 9.63
CA HIS A 396 10.39 -11.83 8.88
C HIS A 396 11.66 -11.27 9.53
N ASP A 397 12.65 -10.97 8.70
CA ASP A 397 13.80 -10.17 9.15
C ASP A 397 13.34 -8.74 9.41
N VAL A 398 13.56 -8.23 10.64
CA VAL A 398 13.19 -6.86 11.02
C VAL A 398 14.45 -6.02 11.22
N TRP A 399 14.55 -4.92 10.47
CA TRP A 399 15.68 -4.00 10.52
C TRP A 399 15.27 -2.65 11.08
N ASN A 400 15.88 -2.28 12.21
CA ASN A 400 15.73 -0.96 12.80
C ASN A 400 16.76 -0.01 12.19
N LEU A 401 16.33 0.93 11.33
CA LEU A 401 17.20 1.94 10.72
C LEU A 401 17.23 3.19 11.60
N THR A 402 18.35 3.46 12.25
CA THR A 402 18.54 4.61 13.16
C THR A 402 19.63 5.55 12.66
N SER A 403 19.42 6.87 12.83
CA SER A 403 20.45 7.88 12.55
C SER A 403 21.48 8.02 13.67
N PHE A 404 21.25 7.37 14.80
CA PHE A 404 22.22 7.34 15.92
C PHE A 404 23.28 6.26 15.66
N GLY A 405 24.50 6.54 16.14
CA GLY A 405 25.58 5.56 16.12
C GLY A 405 25.23 4.33 16.97
N VAL A 406 25.49 3.15 16.43
CA VAL A 406 25.27 1.87 17.11
C VAL A 406 26.59 1.18 17.48
N ASP A 407 26.58 0.42 18.55
CA ASP A 407 27.75 -0.33 18.98
C ASP A 407 27.90 -1.61 18.14
N ALA A 408 28.72 -1.54 17.10
CA ALA A 408 28.98 -2.64 16.17
C ALA A 408 29.66 -3.88 16.84
N SER A 409 30.05 -3.80 18.11
CA SER A 409 30.55 -4.97 18.88
C SER A 409 29.42 -5.87 19.38
N ARG A 410 28.16 -5.38 19.36
CA ARG A 410 27.01 -6.18 19.75
C ARG A 410 26.54 -7.05 18.59
N PRO A 411 26.07 -8.27 18.85
CA PRO A 411 25.41 -9.07 17.84
C PRO A 411 24.19 -8.30 17.29
N ASN A 412 23.86 -8.47 16.02
CA ASN A 412 22.74 -7.83 15.34
C ASN A 412 22.81 -6.28 15.24
N HIS A 413 23.97 -5.67 15.49
CA HIS A 413 24.19 -4.25 15.28
C HIS A 413 25.16 -4.02 14.12
N VAL A 414 24.78 -3.17 13.19
CA VAL A 414 25.56 -2.79 11.99
C VAL A 414 25.75 -1.29 11.97
N GLN A 415 26.97 -0.81 12.03
CA GLN A 415 27.26 0.60 11.82
C GLN A 415 27.83 0.78 10.41
N LEU A 416 27.14 1.54 9.56
CA LEU A 416 27.67 1.91 8.26
C LEU A 416 28.72 3.01 8.37
N ALA A 417 29.74 2.96 7.50
CA ALA A 417 30.84 3.93 7.48
C ALA A 417 30.44 5.30 6.86
N ALA A 418 29.16 5.62 6.84
CA ALA A 418 28.63 6.88 6.32
C ALA A 418 28.26 7.81 7.48
N GLY A 419 28.64 9.09 7.37
CA GLY A 419 28.27 10.15 8.30
C GLY A 419 27.24 11.10 7.70
N ASN A 420 26.52 11.82 8.55
CA ASN A 420 25.73 12.96 8.09
C ASN A 420 26.68 13.98 7.43
N PRO A 421 26.32 14.55 6.25
CA PRO A 421 27.07 15.66 5.70
C PRO A 421 27.08 16.76 6.76
N GLY A 422 28.26 17.20 7.18
CA GLY A 422 28.38 18.35 8.07
C GLY A 422 27.61 19.53 7.48
N GLU A 423 27.07 20.40 8.32
CA GLU A 423 26.52 21.67 7.80
C GLU A 423 27.61 22.37 7.00
N TYR A 424 27.52 22.28 5.69
CA TYR A 424 28.29 23.14 4.80
C TYR A 424 27.77 24.56 5.00
N ARG A 425 28.23 25.21 6.05
CA ARG A 425 28.25 26.70 6.06
C ARG A 425 29.38 27.06 5.12
N GLY A 426 29.02 27.60 3.97
CA GLY A 426 30.01 28.14 3.05
C GLY A 426 30.88 29.14 3.84
N ASP A 427 32.10 28.73 4.15
CA ASP A 427 33.14 29.67 4.50
C ASP A 427 33.51 30.39 3.19
N GLU A 428 33.16 31.69 3.12
CA GLU A 428 33.67 32.62 2.10
C GLU A 428 35.20 32.77 2.21
#